data_4d00a323bcb76b4200575504f64e04c3
#
_entry.id   4d00a323bcb76b4200575504f64e04c3
#
_cell.length_a   1.000
_cell.length_b   1.000
_cell.length_c   1.000
_cell.angle_alpha   90.00
_cell.angle_beta   90.00
_cell.angle_gamma   90.00
#
_symmetry.space_group_name_H-M   'P 1'
#
loop_
_entity.id
_entity.type
_entity.pdbx_description
1 polymer ?
#
loop_
_entity_poly.entity_id
_entity_poly.type
_entity_poly.pdbx_seq_one_letter_code
_entity_poly.pdbx_strand_id
1 'polypeptide(L)'
;VHQLVVIGAGQAGLSAAYHLVRMGFTPYEEVVVLDRNPSPGGAWQHRWDSLTMHDVHGIANLPGAPVPDSVGPERANEFVPSYFASYEKRFGLPVVRPVVVESVQRVPGGFEVLTDQSTYRTAALVNATGTWNRPFIPWYPGIETFQGRQLHTADYRGAAELAGQQVLVIGGGASAVQLLAEISAVASTTWVTRRPPEWRTGEEFGPELGRQVVAKVEERVRAGLPPRSVVSVTGLHLRPQEQPAWDRGVYT
;
A
#
# COMPACT_ATOMS: atom_id res chain seq x y z
N VAL A 1 -29.15 -6.42 -8.37
CA VAL A 1 -28.92 -5.17 -7.62
C VAL A 1 -28.38 -5.55 -6.25
N HIS A 2 -27.16 -5.16 -5.93
CA HIS A 2 -26.57 -5.40 -4.62
C HIS A 2 -26.94 -4.29 -3.64
N GLN A 3 -26.99 -4.59 -2.35
CA GLN A 3 -27.12 -3.55 -1.32
C GLN A 3 -25.79 -2.81 -1.15
N LEU A 4 -24.67 -3.54 -1.25
CA LEU A 4 -23.32 -3.03 -1.07
C LEU A 4 -22.33 -3.56 -2.11
N VAL A 5 -21.56 -2.65 -2.69
CA VAL A 5 -20.38 -2.97 -3.52
C VAL A 5 -19.13 -2.43 -2.82
N VAL A 6 -18.13 -3.28 -2.63
CA VAL A 6 -16.79 -2.90 -2.17
C VAL A 6 -15.85 -2.92 -3.37
N ILE A 7 -15.10 -1.86 -3.59
CA ILE A 7 -14.12 -1.78 -4.70
C ILE A 7 -12.72 -1.93 -4.14
N GLY A 8 -12.06 -3.04 -4.48
CA GLY A 8 -10.73 -3.44 -4.04
C GLY A 8 -10.75 -4.48 -2.93
N ALA A 9 -10.00 -5.57 -3.11
CA ALA A 9 -9.80 -6.64 -2.13
C ALA A 9 -8.38 -6.58 -1.52
N GLY A 10 -7.90 -5.39 -1.23
CA GLY A 10 -6.78 -5.16 -0.33
C GLY A 10 -7.23 -5.22 1.14
N GLN A 11 -6.33 -4.87 2.05
CA GLN A 11 -6.59 -4.91 3.49
C GLN A 11 -7.88 -4.20 3.92
N ALA A 12 -8.14 -3.02 3.40
CA ALA A 12 -9.34 -2.25 3.72
C ALA A 12 -10.61 -2.92 3.21
N GLY A 13 -10.59 -3.40 1.95
CA GLY A 13 -11.76 -4.05 1.36
C GLY A 13 -12.08 -5.40 1.99
N LEU A 14 -11.08 -6.22 2.30
CA LEU A 14 -11.26 -7.49 3.00
C LEU A 14 -11.79 -7.27 4.42
N SER A 15 -11.28 -6.25 5.13
CA SER A 15 -11.81 -5.87 6.45
C SER A 15 -13.28 -5.42 6.38
N ALA A 16 -13.62 -4.61 5.39
CA ALA A 16 -15.00 -4.18 5.17
C ALA A 16 -15.91 -5.38 4.86
N ALA A 17 -15.51 -6.23 3.93
CA ALA A 17 -16.28 -7.44 3.56
C ALA A 17 -16.51 -8.37 4.75
N TYR A 18 -15.49 -8.59 5.58
CA TYR A 18 -15.62 -9.38 6.81
C TYR A 18 -16.71 -8.83 7.72
N HIS A 19 -16.69 -7.54 8.01
CA HIS A 19 -17.68 -6.93 8.88
C HIS A 19 -19.09 -6.97 8.26
N LEU A 20 -19.23 -6.74 6.96
CA LEU A 20 -20.51 -6.79 6.26
C LEU A 20 -21.12 -8.20 6.33
N VAL A 21 -20.34 -9.24 6.05
CA VAL A 21 -20.80 -10.64 6.19
C VAL A 21 -21.20 -10.95 7.65
N ARG A 22 -20.43 -10.46 8.62
CA ARG A 22 -20.77 -10.62 10.05
C ARG A 22 -22.00 -9.83 10.49
N MET A 23 -22.35 -8.76 9.81
CA MET A 23 -23.59 -8.00 10.01
C MET A 23 -24.81 -8.68 9.37
N GLY A 24 -24.62 -9.79 8.65
CA GLY A 24 -25.69 -10.59 8.08
C GLY A 24 -25.95 -10.35 6.59
N PHE A 25 -25.15 -9.54 5.91
CA PHE A 25 -25.27 -9.41 4.45
C PHE A 25 -24.93 -10.72 3.75
N THR A 26 -25.79 -11.16 2.85
CA THR A 26 -25.60 -12.39 2.08
C THR A 26 -24.49 -12.22 1.04
N PRO A 27 -23.40 -13.03 1.12
CA PRO A 27 -22.32 -13.00 0.15
C PRO A 27 -22.82 -13.22 -1.30
N TYR A 28 -22.29 -12.47 -2.24
CA TYR A 28 -22.60 -12.44 -3.68
C TYR A 28 -24.00 -11.94 -4.05
N GLU A 29 -24.99 -12.02 -3.16
CA GLU A 29 -26.35 -11.53 -3.39
C GLU A 29 -26.50 -10.07 -2.95
N GLU A 30 -26.22 -9.77 -1.68
CA GLU A 30 -26.37 -8.45 -1.11
C GLU A 30 -25.07 -7.66 -1.08
N VAL A 31 -23.94 -8.34 -0.91
CA VAL A 31 -22.60 -7.74 -0.92
C VAL A 31 -21.67 -8.45 -1.90
N VAL A 32 -20.89 -7.66 -2.63
CA VAL A 32 -19.83 -8.14 -3.53
C VAL A 32 -18.60 -7.26 -3.39
N VAL A 33 -17.42 -7.86 -3.51
CA VAL A 33 -16.12 -7.17 -3.57
C VAL A 33 -15.55 -7.33 -4.97
N LEU A 34 -15.28 -6.23 -5.64
CA LEU A 34 -14.72 -6.21 -6.99
C LEU A 34 -13.22 -5.91 -6.91
N ASP A 35 -12.39 -6.81 -7.39
CA ASP A 35 -10.94 -6.61 -7.40
C ASP A 35 -10.35 -6.80 -8.80
N ARG A 36 -9.50 -5.86 -9.21
CA ARG A 36 -8.87 -5.87 -10.54
C ARG A 36 -7.75 -6.90 -10.69
N ASN A 37 -7.16 -7.32 -9.58
CA ASN A 37 -6.06 -8.28 -9.61
C ASN A 37 -6.57 -9.68 -9.93
N PRO A 38 -5.80 -10.50 -10.63
CA PRO A 38 -6.19 -11.88 -10.93
C PRO A 38 -6.12 -12.79 -9.71
N SER A 39 -5.42 -12.37 -8.65
CA SER A 39 -5.18 -13.16 -7.43
C SER A 39 -5.31 -12.31 -6.17
N PRO A 40 -5.46 -12.92 -4.98
CA PRO A 40 -5.44 -12.24 -3.70
C PRO A 40 -4.12 -11.51 -3.44
N GLY A 41 -4.14 -10.52 -2.52
CA GLY A 41 -2.92 -9.82 -2.06
C GLY A 41 -2.96 -8.30 -2.22
N GLY A 42 -3.93 -7.75 -2.96
CA GLY A 42 -4.02 -6.31 -3.18
C GLY A 42 -2.70 -5.75 -3.75
N ALA A 43 -2.20 -4.65 -3.18
CA ALA A 43 -0.94 -4.03 -3.60
C ALA A 43 0.31 -4.86 -3.25
N TRP A 44 0.21 -5.84 -2.33
CA TRP A 44 1.37 -6.61 -1.88
C TRP A 44 1.92 -7.54 -2.95
N GLN A 45 1.08 -8.11 -3.79
CA GLN A 45 1.51 -8.98 -4.88
C GLN A 45 2.38 -8.28 -5.94
N HIS A 46 2.40 -6.95 -5.94
CA HIS A 46 3.18 -6.12 -6.88
C HIS A 46 4.45 -5.54 -6.27
N ARG A 47 4.76 -5.87 -5.00
CA ARG A 47 6.00 -5.42 -4.37
C ARG A 47 7.20 -6.12 -5.01
N TRP A 48 8.36 -5.49 -4.92
CA TRP A 48 9.60 -6.05 -5.45
C TRP A 48 10.07 -7.27 -4.66
N ASP A 49 10.75 -8.17 -5.32
CA ASP A 49 11.06 -9.52 -4.80
C ASP A 49 12.03 -9.51 -3.61
N SER A 50 12.90 -8.52 -3.51
CA SER A 50 13.82 -8.40 -2.38
C SER A 50 13.17 -7.86 -1.10
N LEU A 51 11.92 -7.39 -1.15
CA LEU A 51 11.19 -6.98 0.03
C LEU A 51 10.73 -8.20 0.83
N THR A 52 11.38 -8.43 1.97
CA THR A 52 11.01 -9.54 2.86
C THR A 52 10.05 -9.07 3.97
N MET A 53 9.42 -10.02 4.64
CA MET A 53 8.58 -9.72 5.80
C MET A 53 9.37 -9.12 6.97
N HIS A 54 10.67 -9.36 7.02
CA HIS A 54 11.60 -8.70 7.95
C HIS A 54 11.76 -7.20 7.65
N ASP A 55 11.63 -6.81 6.39
CA ASP A 55 11.84 -5.43 5.92
C ASP A 55 10.59 -4.56 5.92
N VAL A 56 9.42 -5.13 6.10
CA VAL A 56 8.18 -4.34 6.20
C VAL A 56 7.98 -3.80 7.62
N HIS A 57 7.33 -2.64 7.73
CA HIS A 57 6.97 -2.04 9.02
C HIS A 57 5.80 -2.73 9.74
N GLY A 58 5.65 -4.04 9.50
CA GLY A 58 4.53 -4.82 9.96
C GLY A 58 3.32 -4.75 9.04
N ILE A 59 2.44 -5.73 9.20
CA ILE A 59 1.14 -5.79 8.53
C ILE A 59 0.10 -5.76 9.64
N ALA A 60 -0.90 -4.90 9.52
CA ALA A 60 -2.00 -4.91 10.48
C ALA A 60 -2.82 -6.19 10.32
N ASN A 61 -3.21 -6.77 11.44
CA ASN A 61 -4.09 -7.93 11.47
C ASN A 61 -5.40 -7.65 10.73
N LEU A 62 -5.85 -8.61 9.95
CA LEU A 62 -7.21 -8.59 9.45
C LEU A 62 -8.18 -8.98 10.59
N PRO A 63 -9.40 -8.44 10.61
CA PRO A 63 -10.37 -8.75 11.65
C PRO A 63 -10.64 -10.25 11.78
N GLY A 64 -10.49 -10.80 12.98
CA GLY A 64 -10.73 -12.23 13.25
C GLY A 64 -9.63 -13.20 12.78
N ALA A 65 -8.53 -12.70 12.20
CA ALA A 65 -7.38 -13.53 11.85
C ALA A 65 -6.08 -12.72 12.01
N PRO A 66 -5.31 -12.96 13.07
CA PRO A 66 -4.00 -12.34 13.24
C PRO A 66 -3.04 -12.80 12.13
N VAL A 67 -2.09 -11.94 11.81
CA VAL A 67 -0.94 -12.33 10.98
C VAL A 67 -0.15 -13.41 11.74
N PRO A 68 0.27 -14.50 11.09
CA PRO A 68 1.09 -15.52 11.74
C PRO A 68 2.37 -14.94 12.36
N ASP A 69 2.72 -15.41 13.55
CA ASP A 69 3.88 -14.91 14.32
C ASP A 69 5.24 -15.23 13.70
N SER A 70 5.32 -16.24 12.85
CA SER A 70 6.55 -16.62 12.16
C SER A 70 6.77 -15.78 10.92
N VAL A 71 7.20 -14.56 11.09
CA VAL A 71 7.56 -13.68 9.99
C VAL A 71 9.07 -13.71 9.85
N GLY A 72 9.54 -14.55 8.95
CA GLY A 72 10.95 -14.74 8.65
C GLY A 72 11.40 -13.97 7.40
N PRO A 73 12.41 -14.50 6.69
CA PRO A 73 12.93 -13.91 5.47
C PRO A 73 12.03 -14.14 4.24
N GLU A 74 10.78 -14.55 4.45
CA GLU A 74 9.84 -14.79 3.36
C GLU A 74 9.57 -13.49 2.58
N ARG A 75 9.38 -13.61 1.28
CA ARG A 75 9.06 -12.47 0.44
C ARG A 75 7.69 -11.91 0.78
N ALA A 76 7.59 -10.60 0.92
CA ALA A 76 6.34 -9.94 1.28
C ALA A 76 5.27 -10.10 0.18
N ASN A 77 5.68 -10.18 -1.09
CA ASN A 77 4.81 -10.38 -2.23
C ASN A 77 4.33 -11.84 -2.41
N GLU A 78 4.79 -12.76 -1.58
CA GLU A 78 4.32 -14.14 -1.49
C GLU A 78 3.52 -14.39 -0.21
N PHE A 79 4.08 -13.95 0.92
CA PHE A 79 3.48 -14.15 2.25
C PHE A 79 2.12 -13.44 2.39
N VAL A 80 2.05 -12.15 2.06
CA VAL A 80 0.81 -11.39 2.26
C VAL A 80 -0.31 -11.83 1.32
N PRO A 81 -0.07 -12.10 0.02
CA PRO A 81 -1.07 -12.72 -0.84
C PRO A 81 -1.59 -14.05 -0.31
N SER A 82 -0.72 -14.91 0.22
CA SER A 82 -1.12 -16.18 0.82
C SER A 82 -1.99 -16.00 2.06
N TYR A 83 -1.64 -15.04 2.93
CA TYR A 83 -2.44 -14.67 4.10
C TYR A 83 -3.83 -14.15 3.69
N PHE A 84 -3.90 -13.25 2.69
CA PHE A 84 -5.18 -12.74 2.19
C PHE A 84 -6.03 -13.82 1.53
N ALA A 85 -5.42 -14.71 0.74
CA ALA A 85 -6.12 -15.85 0.14
C ALA A 85 -6.75 -16.77 1.19
N SER A 86 -5.97 -17.08 2.23
CA SER A 86 -6.44 -17.88 3.36
C SER A 86 -7.58 -17.19 4.11
N TYR A 87 -7.51 -15.87 4.26
CA TYR A 87 -8.53 -15.06 4.90
C TYR A 87 -9.85 -15.05 4.11
N GLU A 88 -9.77 -14.80 2.80
CA GLU A 88 -10.95 -14.83 1.92
C GLU A 88 -11.67 -16.18 2.00
N LYS A 89 -10.90 -17.27 1.91
CA LYS A 89 -11.43 -18.63 2.00
C LYS A 89 -12.05 -18.93 3.36
N ARG A 90 -11.35 -18.56 4.45
CA ARG A 90 -11.79 -18.84 5.82
C ARG A 90 -13.13 -18.19 6.14
N PHE A 91 -13.35 -16.98 5.65
CA PHE A 91 -14.54 -16.20 5.97
C PHE A 91 -15.57 -16.16 4.83
N GLY A 92 -15.35 -16.90 3.75
CA GLY A 92 -16.29 -16.98 2.61
C GLY A 92 -16.58 -15.62 2.00
N LEU A 93 -15.55 -14.76 1.86
CA LEU A 93 -15.73 -13.40 1.39
C LEU A 93 -16.11 -13.35 -0.09
N PRO A 94 -17.08 -12.51 -0.50
CA PRO A 94 -17.66 -12.50 -1.85
C PRO A 94 -16.76 -11.70 -2.82
N VAL A 95 -15.54 -12.16 -3.05
CA VAL A 95 -14.60 -11.47 -3.94
C VAL A 95 -14.72 -12.00 -5.36
N VAL A 96 -14.97 -11.08 -6.29
CA VAL A 96 -15.02 -11.34 -7.74
C VAL A 96 -13.80 -10.70 -8.38
N ARG A 97 -13.01 -11.52 -9.10
CA ARG A 97 -11.78 -11.10 -9.79
C ARG A 97 -11.47 -11.96 -11.02
N PRO A 98 -10.73 -11.45 -12.01
CA PRO A 98 -10.37 -10.03 -12.14
C PRO A 98 -11.56 -9.20 -12.65
N VAL A 99 -11.82 -8.04 -12.02
CA VAL A 99 -12.84 -7.08 -12.46
C VAL A 99 -12.29 -5.67 -12.33
N VAL A 100 -12.17 -4.97 -13.45
CA VAL A 100 -11.68 -3.59 -13.48
C VAL A 100 -12.86 -2.63 -13.38
N VAL A 101 -12.97 -1.91 -12.28
CA VAL A 101 -13.93 -0.82 -12.16
C VAL A 101 -13.39 0.39 -12.93
N GLU A 102 -14.13 0.82 -13.94
CA GLU A 102 -13.77 1.94 -14.81
C GLU A 102 -14.32 3.26 -14.30
N SER A 103 -15.59 3.26 -13.86
CA SER A 103 -16.23 4.46 -13.33
C SER A 103 -17.34 4.13 -12.33
N VAL A 104 -17.65 5.10 -11.48
CA VAL A 104 -18.78 5.07 -10.55
C VAL A 104 -19.59 6.34 -10.74
N GLN A 105 -20.89 6.19 -10.94
CA GLN A 105 -21.82 7.30 -11.10
C GLN A 105 -22.92 7.24 -10.04
N ARG A 106 -23.32 8.39 -9.54
CA ARG A 106 -24.48 8.49 -8.67
C ARG A 106 -25.75 8.45 -9.51
N VAL A 107 -26.67 7.58 -9.14
CA VAL A 107 -27.97 7.44 -9.79
C VAL A 107 -29.08 7.51 -8.74
N PRO A 108 -30.36 7.70 -9.13
CA PRO A 108 -31.46 7.63 -8.19
C PRO A 108 -31.46 6.29 -7.44
N GLY A 109 -31.44 6.35 -6.11
CA GLY A 109 -31.41 5.17 -5.25
C GLY A 109 -30.03 4.56 -4.97
N GLY A 110 -28.92 5.15 -5.42
CA GLY A 110 -27.60 4.64 -5.11
C GLY A 110 -26.51 4.97 -6.13
N PHE A 111 -25.81 3.94 -6.57
CA PHE A 111 -24.66 4.06 -7.48
C PHE A 111 -24.75 3.02 -8.60
N GLU A 112 -24.23 3.41 -9.75
CA GLU A 112 -23.94 2.54 -10.87
C GLU A 112 -22.41 2.43 -11.00
N VAL A 113 -21.91 1.19 -10.98
CA VAL A 113 -20.49 0.86 -11.06
C VAL A 113 -20.24 0.17 -12.39
N LEU A 114 -19.62 0.87 -13.32
CA LEU A 114 -19.22 0.34 -14.63
C LEU A 114 -17.91 -0.40 -14.52
N THR A 115 -17.87 -1.62 -15.05
CA THR A 115 -16.66 -2.45 -15.10
C THR A 115 -16.37 -2.89 -16.54
N ASP A 116 -15.20 -3.45 -16.76
CA ASP A 116 -14.79 -4.06 -18.03
C ASP A 116 -15.64 -5.28 -18.45
N GLN A 117 -16.47 -5.82 -17.56
CA GLN A 117 -17.26 -7.02 -17.80
C GLN A 117 -18.77 -6.77 -17.73
N SER A 118 -19.22 -5.88 -16.87
CA SER A 118 -20.64 -5.65 -16.60
C SER A 118 -20.88 -4.36 -15.82
N THR A 119 -22.14 -4.05 -15.56
CA THR A 119 -22.54 -2.93 -14.72
C THR A 119 -23.21 -3.44 -13.44
N TYR A 120 -22.73 -2.98 -12.29
CA TYR A 120 -23.31 -3.26 -10.99
C TYR A 120 -24.13 -2.07 -10.51
N ARG A 121 -25.34 -2.33 -9.97
CA ARG A 121 -26.13 -1.31 -9.27
C ARG A 121 -26.17 -1.62 -7.79
N THR A 122 -25.98 -0.59 -6.97
CA THR A 122 -25.88 -0.76 -5.51
C THR A 122 -26.45 0.44 -4.76
N ALA A 123 -27.04 0.19 -3.60
CA ALA A 123 -27.53 1.26 -2.72
C ALA A 123 -26.37 2.01 -2.04
N ALA A 124 -25.28 1.31 -1.70
CA ALA A 124 -24.12 1.88 -1.04
C ALA A 124 -22.79 1.34 -1.63
N LEU A 125 -21.72 2.11 -1.44
CA LEU A 125 -20.40 1.81 -1.97
C LEU A 125 -19.32 2.00 -0.91
N VAL A 126 -18.38 1.05 -0.85
CA VAL A 126 -17.13 1.18 -0.09
C VAL A 126 -15.97 1.31 -1.07
N ASN A 127 -15.33 2.47 -1.07
CA ASN A 127 -14.12 2.69 -1.86
C ASN A 127 -12.88 2.22 -1.09
N ALA A 128 -12.32 1.08 -1.48
CA ALA A 128 -11.11 0.47 -0.92
C ALA A 128 -10.01 0.27 -1.98
N THR A 129 -9.96 1.13 -2.99
CA THR A 129 -9.10 1.00 -4.18
C THR A 129 -7.61 1.17 -3.92
N GLY A 130 -7.23 1.70 -2.75
CA GLY A 130 -5.83 2.00 -2.42
C GLY A 130 -5.22 3.05 -3.37
N THR A 131 -3.88 3.06 -3.46
CA THR A 131 -3.13 4.07 -4.24
C THR A 131 -2.12 3.45 -5.21
N TRP A 132 -1.94 2.13 -5.21
CA TRP A 132 -0.87 1.46 -5.94
C TRP A 132 -0.97 1.62 -7.46
N ASN A 133 -2.16 1.51 -8.01
CA ASN A 133 -2.39 1.51 -9.46
C ASN A 133 -2.41 2.90 -10.11
N ARG A 134 -2.41 3.95 -9.30
CA ARG A 134 -2.32 5.34 -9.76
C ARG A 134 -1.30 6.07 -8.90
N PRO A 135 -0.01 5.78 -9.08
CA PRO A 135 1.07 6.45 -8.35
C PRO A 135 1.08 7.93 -8.70
N PHE A 136 1.30 8.77 -7.69
CA PHE A 136 1.54 10.18 -7.91
C PHE A 136 3.02 10.37 -8.22
N ILE A 137 3.32 10.77 -9.44
CA ILE A 137 4.67 11.15 -9.86
C ILE A 137 4.71 12.68 -9.90
N PRO A 138 5.45 13.33 -8.98
CA PRO A 138 5.53 14.78 -8.98
C PRO A 138 6.29 15.28 -10.20
N TRP A 139 5.82 16.40 -10.76
CA TRP A 139 6.52 17.07 -11.83
C TRP A 139 7.61 17.99 -11.26
N TYR A 140 8.76 18.00 -11.90
CA TYR A 140 9.88 18.88 -11.58
C TYR A 140 10.31 19.61 -12.85
N PRO A 141 10.71 20.92 -12.78
CA PRO A 141 11.28 21.61 -13.93
C PRO A 141 12.50 20.84 -14.49
N GLY A 142 12.45 20.52 -15.77
CA GLY A 142 13.52 19.78 -16.45
C GLY A 142 13.38 18.25 -16.46
N ILE A 143 12.35 17.69 -15.83
CA ILE A 143 12.13 16.22 -15.82
C ILE A 143 11.99 15.66 -17.23
N GLU A 144 11.43 16.43 -18.16
CA GLU A 144 11.24 16.07 -19.57
C GLU A 144 12.55 16.06 -20.37
N THR A 145 13.60 16.69 -19.87
CA THR A 145 14.93 16.73 -20.53
C THR A 145 15.88 15.66 -20.00
N PHE A 146 15.50 14.97 -18.92
CA PHE A 146 16.32 13.91 -18.35
C PHE A 146 16.35 12.70 -19.29
N GLN A 147 17.56 12.34 -19.74
CA GLN A 147 17.79 11.25 -20.71
C GLN A 147 17.97 9.87 -20.05
N GLY A 148 18.02 9.81 -18.73
CA GLY A 148 18.14 8.57 -17.98
C GLY A 148 16.79 7.84 -17.81
N ARG A 149 16.84 6.60 -17.31
CA ARG A 149 15.66 5.82 -16.96
C ARG A 149 14.95 6.46 -15.76
N GLN A 150 13.66 6.67 -15.88
CA GLN A 150 12.81 7.14 -14.77
C GLN A 150 11.94 5.99 -14.28
N LEU A 151 11.91 5.80 -12.97
CA LEU A 151 11.13 4.74 -12.32
C LEU A 151 10.31 5.31 -11.17
N HIS A 152 9.12 4.79 -10.99
CA HIS A 152 8.40 4.89 -9.72
C HIS A 152 8.62 3.60 -8.91
N THR A 153 8.41 3.64 -7.59
CA THR A 153 8.52 2.46 -6.72
C THR A 153 7.67 1.28 -7.20
N ALA A 154 6.55 1.55 -7.89
CA ALA A 154 5.71 0.51 -8.49
C ALA A 154 6.40 -0.25 -9.65
N ASP A 155 7.40 0.36 -10.28
CA ASP A 155 8.13 -0.21 -11.42
C ASP A 155 9.48 -0.82 -11.00
N TYR A 156 9.88 -0.61 -9.74
CA TYR A 156 11.12 -1.15 -9.20
C TYR A 156 11.03 -2.66 -9.02
N ARG A 157 12.04 -3.39 -9.49
CA ARG A 157 12.11 -4.87 -9.43
C ARG A 157 13.24 -5.39 -8.56
N GLY A 158 14.25 -4.57 -8.29
CA GLY A 158 15.40 -4.90 -7.45
C GLY A 158 16.63 -4.09 -7.85
N ALA A 159 17.60 -4.01 -6.94
CA ALA A 159 18.78 -3.18 -7.12
C ALA A 159 19.74 -3.69 -8.22
N ALA A 160 19.70 -4.99 -8.53
CA ALA A 160 20.60 -5.59 -9.52
C ALA A 160 20.51 -4.93 -10.91
N GLU A 161 19.33 -4.45 -11.30
CA GLU A 161 19.14 -3.74 -12.57
C GLU A 161 19.87 -2.37 -12.63
N LEU A 162 20.24 -1.85 -11.47
CA LEU A 162 20.86 -0.52 -11.32
C LEU A 162 22.37 -0.61 -11.01
N ALA A 163 22.94 -1.81 -11.03
CA ALA A 163 24.33 -2.03 -10.67
C ALA A 163 25.30 -1.16 -11.51
N GLY A 164 26.24 -0.49 -10.83
CA GLY A 164 27.24 0.38 -11.44
C GLY A 164 26.71 1.72 -11.98
N GLN A 165 25.42 2.01 -11.81
CA GLN A 165 24.81 3.26 -12.28
C GLN A 165 24.89 4.38 -11.22
N GLN A 166 24.61 5.60 -11.66
CA GLN A 166 24.33 6.72 -10.77
C GLN A 166 22.82 6.87 -10.63
N VAL A 167 22.32 6.74 -9.41
CA VAL A 167 20.88 6.71 -9.13
C VAL A 167 20.48 7.88 -8.24
N LEU A 168 19.56 8.69 -8.73
CA LEU A 168 18.93 9.76 -7.97
C LEU A 168 17.62 9.24 -7.36
N VAL A 169 17.54 9.17 -6.04
CA VAL A 169 16.32 8.77 -5.32
C VAL A 169 15.61 10.00 -4.82
N ILE A 170 14.40 10.25 -5.33
CA ILE A 170 13.60 11.43 -4.99
C ILE A 170 12.43 11.04 -4.09
N GLY A 171 12.41 11.54 -2.87
CA GLY A 171 11.35 11.34 -1.89
C GLY A 171 11.87 11.17 -0.47
N GLY A 172 11.09 11.60 0.51
CA GLY A 172 11.43 11.58 1.93
C GLY A 172 10.62 10.57 2.74
N GLY A 173 10.15 9.48 2.14
CA GLY A 173 9.35 8.46 2.82
C GLY A 173 10.11 7.17 3.12
N ALA A 174 9.48 6.27 3.88
CA ALA A 174 10.07 4.97 4.24
C ALA A 174 10.52 4.16 3.00
N SER A 175 9.77 4.21 1.91
CA SER A 175 10.19 3.52 0.66
C SER A 175 11.49 4.06 0.10
N ALA A 176 11.75 5.38 0.18
CA ALA A 176 13.01 5.94 -0.28
C ALA A 176 14.19 5.44 0.56
N VAL A 177 14.01 5.36 1.88
CA VAL A 177 15.03 4.83 2.81
C VAL A 177 15.33 3.36 2.51
N GLN A 178 14.31 2.54 2.32
CA GLN A 178 14.46 1.12 1.96
C GLN A 178 15.21 0.94 0.63
N LEU A 179 14.78 1.68 -0.41
CA LEU A 179 15.40 1.60 -1.72
C LEU A 179 16.85 2.11 -1.72
N LEU A 180 17.14 3.18 -0.98
CA LEU A 180 18.51 3.69 -0.81
C LEU A 180 19.40 2.65 -0.14
N ALA A 181 18.92 1.96 0.91
CA ALA A 181 19.68 0.91 1.57
C ALA A 181 20.09 -0.20 0.58
N GLU A 182 19.16 -0.64 -0.25
CA GLU A 182 19.35 -1.71 -1.21
C GLU A 182 20.20 -1.25 -2.41
N ILE A 183 19.86 -0.12 -3.04
CA ILE A 183 20.51 0.37 -4.25
C ILE A 183 21.96 0.80 -3.97
N SER A 184 22.24 1.43 -2.83
CA SER A 184 23.57 1.88 -2.46
C SER A 184 24.60 0.76 -2.27
N ALA A 185 24.15 -0.48 -2.20
CA ALA A 185 25.03 -1.64 -2.15
C ALA A 185 25.64 -1.98 -3.52
N VAL A 186 25.00 -1.55 -4.62
CA VAL A 186 25.39 -1.92 -6.00
C VAL A 186 25.58 -0.72 -6.93
N ALA A 187 25.14 0.47 -6.53
CA ALA A 187 25.14 1.69 -7.34
C ALA A 187 25.54 2.90 -6.51
N SER A 188 25.98 3.97 -7.17
CA SER A 188 26.19 5.27 -6.55
C SER A 188 24.84 5.98 -6.39
N THR A 189 24.52 6.44 -5.18
CA THR A 189 23.21 7.04 -4.90
C THR A 189 23.31 8.49 -4.48
N THR A 190 22.31 9.29 -4.87
CA THR A 190 22.07 10.63 -4.36
C THR A 190 20.63 10.70 -3.87
N TRP A 191 20.42 11.14 -2.64
CA TRP A 191 19.10 11.29 -2.06
C TRP A 191 18.62 12.73 -2.11
N VAL A 192 17.39 12.95 -2.63
CA VAL A 192 16.78 14.27 -2.74
C VAL A 192 15.44 14.31 -2.01
N THR A 193 15.30 15.23 -1.08
CA THR A 193 14.09 15.46 -0.32
C THR A 193 13.69 16.93 -0.32
N ARG A 194 12.41 17.23 -0.18
CA ARG A 194 11.92 18.62 -0.10
C ARG A 194 12.29 19.32 1.22
N ARG A 195 12.52 18.54 2.26
CA ARG A 195 12.90 19.00 3.61
C ARG A 195 13.92 18.01 4.16
N PRO A 196 14.83 18.45 5.02
CA PRO A 196 15.70 17.53 5.73
C PRO A 196 14.89 16.41 6.39
N PRO A 197 15.34 15.17 6.34
CA PRO A 197 14.66 14.05 6.97
C PRO A 197 14.68 14.22 8.50
N GLU A 198 13.53 14.03 9.12
CA GLU A 198 13.42 14.01 10.57
C GLU A 198 13.55 12.56 11.05
N TRP A 199 14.70 12.21 11.59
CA TRP A 199 14.97 10.90 12.15
C TRP A 199 14.50 10.83 13.61
N ARG A 200 13.80 9.74 13.93
CA ARG A 200 13.43 9.43 15.31
C ARG A 200 14.27 8.27 15.81
N THR A 201 14.84 8.46 16.97
CA THR A 201 15.62 7.46 17.69
C THR A 201 14.84 7.00 18.92
N GLY A 202 14.89 5.70 19.24
CA GLY A 202 14.49 5.17 20.54
C GLY A 202 13.10 4.55 20.68
N GLU A 203 12.18 4.68 19.72
CA GLU A 203 10.91 3.98 19.75
C GLU A 203 10.70 3.19 18.45
N GLU A 204 10.48 1.88 18.56
CA GLU A 204 10.02 1.10 17.41
C GLU A 204 8.62 1.57 16.96
N PHE A 205 8.42 1.63 15.66
CA PHE A 205 7.10 1.94 15.10
C PHE A 205 6.15 0.76 15.34
N GLY A 206 5.54 0.74 16.52
CA GLY A 206 4.59 -0.29 16.91
C GLY A 206 3.13 0.07 16.55
N PRO A 207 2.19 -0.88 16.71
CA PRO A 207 0.77 -0.67 16.43
C PRO A 207 0.14 0.49 17.21
N GLU A 208 0.62 0.76 18.43
CA GLU A 208 0.10 1.85 19.27
C GLU A 208 0.49 3.22 18.70
N LEU A 209 1.75 3.41 18.34
CA LEU A 209 2.21 4.63 17.68
C LEU A 209 1.48 4.82 16.34
N GLY A 210 1.25 3.73 15.59
CA GLY A 210 0.47 3.75 14.35
C GLY A 210 -0.96 4.28 14.58
N ARG A 211 -1.65 3.84 15.62
CA ARG A 211 -3.00 4.34 15.96
C ARG A 211 -3.00 5.83 16.31
N GLN A 212 -2.03 6.26 17.11
CA GLN A 212 -1.90 7.68 17.50
C GLN A 212 -1.66 8.59 16.30
N VAL A 213 -0.88 8.13 15.34
CA VAL A 213 -0.60 8.87 14.10
C VAL A 213 -1.81 8.96 13.21
N VAL A 214 -2.54 7.85 13.03
CA VAL A 214 -3.80 7.83 12.28
C VAL A 214 -4.81 8.78 12.93
N ALA A 215 -4.92 8.79 14.26
CA ALA A 215 -5.78 9.71 14.99
C ALA A 215 -5.45 11.19 14.70
N LYS A 216 -4.16 11.55 14.66
CA LYS A 216 -3.75 12.92 14.29
C LYS A 216 -4.11 13.31 12.85
N VAL A 217 -4.01 12.36 11.90
CA VAL A 217 -4.43 12.59 10.53
C VAL A 217 -5.95 12.76 10.46
N GLU A 218 -6.69 11.94 11.19
CA GLU A 218 -8.16 11.99 11.26
C GLU A 218 -8.65 13.30 11.89
N GLU A 219 -8.05 13.73 13.00
CA GLU A 219 -8.36 15.01 13.65
C GLU A 219 -8.19 16.19 12.67
N ARG A 220 -7.11 16.16 11.88
CA ARG A 220 -6.87 17.16 10.86
C ARG A 220 -7.95 17.16 9.78
N VAL A 221 -8.38 15.99 9.31
CA VAL A 221 -9.46 15.86 8.31
C VAL A 221 -10.79 16.33 8.90
N ARG A 222 -11.09 15.97 10.15
CA ARG A 222 -12.28 16.47 10.87
C ARG A 222 -12.30 17.99 11.02
N ALA A 223 -11.12 18.61 11.13
CA ALA A 223 -10.98 20.08 11.12
C ALA A 223 -11.09 20.71 9.72
N GLY A 224 -11.46 19.93 8.69
CA GLY A 224 -11.59 20.41 7.30
C GLY A 224 -10.27 20.70 6.60
N LEU A 225 -9.14 20.26 7.16
CA LEU A 225 -7.82 20.45 6.58
C LEU A 225 -7.42 19.26 5.69
N PRO A 226 -6.62 19.45 4.64
CA PRO A 226 -6.14 18.37 3.81
C PRO A 226 -5.37 17.32 4.61
N PRO A 227 -5.53 16.01 4.33
CA PRO A 227 -4.78 14.98 5.01
C PRO A 227 -3.27 15.13 4.79
N ARG A 228 -2.46 14.75 5.76
CA ARG A 228 -1.01 14.63 5.64
C ARG A 228 -0.60 13.16 5.51
N SER A 229 0.55 12.92 4.87
CA SER A 229 1.10 11.56 4.86
C SER A 229 1.52 11.14 6.26
N VAL A 230 1.43 9.84 6.57
CA VAL A 230 1.83 9.27 7.86
C VAL A 230 3.25 9.69 8.22
N VAL A 231 4.21 9.53 7.28
CA VAL A 231 5.63 9.90 7.49
C VAL A 231 5.80 11.39 7.83
N SER A 232 4.99 12.28 7.26
CA SER A 232 5.06 13.71 7.59
C SER A 232 4.62 14.05 9.03
N VAL A 233 4.05 13.08 9.73
CA VAL A 233 3.59 13.21 11.12
C VAL A 233 4.45 12.38 12.08
N THR A 234 5.05 11.28 11.61
CA THR A 234 5.86 10.36 12.42
C THR A 234 7.37 10.60 12.35
N GLY A 235 7.86 11.21 11.28
CA GLY A 235 9.29 11.15 10.94
C GLY A 235 9.69 9.78 10.38
N LEU A 236 10.98 9.60 10.19
CA LEU A 236 11.60 8.35 9.70
C LEU A 236 12.20 7.58 10.88
N HIS A 237 12.04 6.27 10.87
CA HIS A 237 12.71 5.37 11.81
C HIS A 237 13.77 4.58 11.05
N LEU A 238 14.99 4.57 11.59
CA LEU A 238 16.06 3.75 11.07
C LEU A 238 15.91 2.33 11.64
N ARG A 239 15.81 1.35 10.77
CA ARG A 239 15.70 -0.05 11.17
C ARG A 239 17.06 -0.74 11.11
N PRO A 240 17.26 -1.88 11.82
CA PRO A 240 18.53 -2.59 11.83
C PRO A 240 19.08 -2.91 10.43
N GLN A 241 18.24 -3.31 9.48
CA GLN A 241 18.63 -3.62 8.11
C GLN A 241 19.10 -2.41 7.29
N GLU A 242 18.76 -1.21 7.71
CA GLU A 242 19.18 0.05 7.07
C GLU A 242 20.45 0.63 7.70
N GLN A 243 20.86 0.11 8.88
CA GLN A 243 22.04 0.59 9.60
C GLN A 243 23.33 0.56 8.75
N PRO A 244 23.62 -0.50 7.97
CA PRO A 244 24.81 -0.51 7.11
C PRO A 244 24.85 0.62 6.07
N ALA A 245 23.70 1.05 5.56
CA ALA A 245 23.61 2.19 4.65
C ALA A 245 23.80 3.52 5.38
N TRP A 246 23.27 3.63 6.60
CA TRP A 246 23.51 4.77 7.48
C TRP A 246 24.99 4.96 7.77
N ASP A 247 25.69 3.89 8.14
CA ASP A 247 27.12 3.91 8.50
C ASP A 247 28.00 4.29 7.30
N ARG A 248 27.53 4.04 6.08
CA ARG A 248 28.16 4.51 4.84
C ARG A 248 27.80 5.96 4.46
N GLY A 249 26.96 6.64 5.21
CA GLY A 249 26.54 8.02 4.93
C GLY A 249 25.56 8.16 3.77
N VAL A 250 24.79 7.11 3.46
CA VAL A 250 23.84 7.11 2.32
C VAL A 250 22.68 8.08 2.52
N TYR A 251 22.36 8.41 3.76
CA TYR A 251 21.20 9.25 4.12
C TYR A 251 21.57 10.69 4.50
N THR A 252 22.73 11.15 4.10
CA THR A 252 23.24 12.52 4.33
C THR A 252 23.06 13.42 3.11
#